data_fbe19087657b12b178a6c7bc2db4a018
#
_entry.id   fbe19087657b12b178a6c7bc2db4a018
#
_cell.length_a   1.000
_cell.length_b   1.000
_cell.length_c   1.000
_cell.angle_alpha   90.00
_cell.angle_beta   90.00
_cell.angle_gamma   90.00
#
_symmetry.space_group_name_H-M   'P 1'
#
loop_
_entity.id
_entity.type
_entity.pdbx_description
1 polymer ?
#
loop_
_entity_poly.entity_id
_entity_poly.type
_entity_poly.pdbx_seq_one_letter_code
_entity_poly.pdbx_strand_id
1 'polypeptide(L)'
;DDVEIGANTAVDRGALDDTVIGKGSKIDNLIQIAHNCRLGEHCVMAGAASIAGSTTLGDHVTIGGAANINGHISIPSGVTVGPATTIMSYPDDGTKLMMGFFPAMPGRTFERSAVLIKQLPEMRKRLKALEAALAKLEQTSDKE
;
A
#
# COMPACT_ATOMS: atom_id res chain seq x y z
N ASP A 1 -22.33 11.04 -11.84
CA ASP A 1 -23.28 10.07 -12.42
C ASP A 1 -22.68 8.67 -12.37
N ASP A 2 -23.53 7.63 -12.33
CA ASP A 2 -23.17 6.20 -12.37
C ASP A 2 -22.23 5.75 -11.21
N VAL A 3 -22.24 6.44 -10.09
CA VAL A 3 -21.50 6.04 -8.88
C VAL A 3 -22.39 5.06 -8.10
N GLU A 4 -21.80 3.94 -7.70
CA GLU A 4 -22.44 2.97 -6.79
C GLU A 4 -21.70 2.96 -5.46
N ILE A 5 -22.45 3.01 -4.36
CA ILE A 5 -21.91 2.96 -3.00
C ILE A 5 -22.62 1.86 -2.23
N GLY A 6 -21.85 0.90 -1.75
CA GLY A 6 -22.33 -0.27 -1.02
C GLY A 6 -22.77 0.04 0.41
N ALA A 7 -23.39 -0.95 1.03
CA ALA A 7 -23.98 -0.84 2.36
C ALA A 7 -22.91 -0.54 3.43
N ASN A 8 -23.24 0.31 4.40
CA ASN A 8 -22.38 0.71 5.51
C ASN A 8 -21.05 1.37 5.09
N THR A 9 -20.96 1.88 3.87
CA THR A 9 -19.85 2.74 3.45
C THR A 9 -20.08 4.15 3.95
N ALA A 10 -19.08 4.71 4.62
CA ALA A 10 -19.08 6.07 5.12
C ALA A 10 -18.23 6.97 4.23
N VAL A 11 -18.77 8.13 3.90
CA VAL A 11 -18.09 9.19 3.16
C VAL A 11 -18.14 10.48 3.99
N ASP A 12 -17.00 10.91 4.48
CA ASP A 12 -16.92 12.08 5.33
C ASP A 12 -16.88 13.35 4.47
N ARG A 13 -17.60 14.35 4.92
CA ARG A 13 -17.55 15.68 4.31
C ARG A 13 -16.25 16.39 4.70
N GLY A 14 -15.68 17.14 3.76
CA GLY A 14 -14.61 18.07 4.08
C GLY A 14 -15.06 19.28 4.89
N ALA A 15 -14.17 19.86 5.67
CA ALA A 15 -14.47 21.03 6.47
C ALA A 15 -14.57 22.33 5.64
N LEU A 16 -13.71 22.47 4.64
CA LEU A 16 -13.64 23.64 3.75
C LEU A 16 -13.90 23.23 2.29
N ASP A 17 -13.28 22.16 1.82
CA ASP A 17 -13.48 21.60 0.50
C ASP A 17 -14.35 20.34 0.54
N ASP A 18 -14.93 19.98 -0.60
CA ASP A 18 -15.76 18.79 -0.71
C ASP A 18 -14.92 17.50 -0.85
N THR A 19 -15.48 16.41 -0.37
CA THR A 19 -15.09 15.06 -0.78
C THR A 19 -15.78 14.74 -2.09
N VAL A 20 -15.02 14.34 -3.11
CA VAL A 20 -15.50 14.14 -4.48
C VAL A 20 -15.25 12.71 -4.92
N ILE A 21 -16.27 12.07 -5.49
CA ILE A 21 -16.18 10.75 -6.13
C ILE A 21 -16.54 10.91 -7.61
N GLY A 22 -15.59 10.59 -8.47
CA GLY A 22 -15.72 10.72 -9.93
C GLY A 22 -16.73 9.74 -10.52
N LYS A 23 -17.21 10.10 -11.71
CA LYS A 23 -18.21 9.33 -12.45
C LYS A 23 -17.82 7.87 -12.64
N GLY A 24 -18.80 6.97 -12.59
CA GLY A 24 -18.62 5.54 -12.87
C GLY A 24 -17.88 4.76 -11.80
N SER A 25 -17.52 5.39 -10.68
CA SER A 25 -16.81 4.71 -9.59
C SER A 25 -17.70 3.72 -8.86
N LYS A 26 -17.12 2.59 -8.47
CA LYS A 26 -17.81 1.49 -7.77
C LYS A 26 -17.17 1.29 -6.40
N ILE A 27 -17.90 1.63 -5.37
CA ILE A 27 -17.46 1.60 -3.98
C ILE A 27 -18.25 0.51 -3.26
N ASP A 28 -17.59 -0.55 -2.85
CA ASP A 28 -18.21 -1.71 -2.20
C ASP A 28 -18.63 -1.40 -0.75
N ASN A 29 -18.96 -2.40 0.02
CA ASN A 29 -19.50 -2.31 1.37
C ASN A 29 -18.40 -2.02 2.42
N LEU A 30 -18.80 -1.40 3.54
CA LEU A 30 -17.93 -1.19 4.72
C LEU A 30 -16.66 -0.39 4.41
N ILE A 31 -16.69 0.51 3.46
CA ILE A 31 -15.57 1.35 3.08
C ILE A 31 -15.60 2.65 3.88
N GLN A 32 -14.43 3.16 4.27
CA GLN A 32 -14.27 4.48 4.83
C GLN A 32 -13.55 5.40 3.83
N ILE A 33 -14.23 6.45 3.40
CA ILE A 33 -13.65 7.57 2.63
C ILE A 33 -13.63 8.79 3.54
N ALA A 34 -12.45 9.18 4.00
CA ALA A 34 -12.32 10.31 4.91
C ALA A 34 -12.46 11.66 4.16
N HIS A 35 -12.50 12.73 4.94
CA HIS A 35 -12.73 14.10 4.50
C HIS A 35 -11.74 14.59 3.44
N ASN A 36 -12.21 15.45 2.55
CA ASN A 36 -11.38 16.10 1.50
C ASN A 36 -10.72 15.12 0.51
N CYS A 37 -11.19 13.88 0.42
CA CYS A 37 -10.71 12.93 -0.57
C CYS A 37 -11.23 13.28 -1.96
N ARG A 38 -10.41 13.05 -2.98
CA ARG A 38 -10.78 13.21 -4.39
C ARG A 38 -10.50 11.91 -5.14
N LEU A 39 -11.56 11.24 -5.57
CA LEU A 39 -11.48 10.06 -6.42
C LEU A 39 -11.77 10.47 -7.85
N GLY A 40 -10.90 10.07 -8.77
CA GLY A 40 -11.11 10.21 -10.21
C GLY A 40 -12.26 9.37 -10.74
N GLU A 41 -12.42 9.33 -12.05
CA GLU A 41 -13.48 8.55 -12.70
C GLU A 41 -13.16 7.05 -12.71
N HIS A 42 -14.21 6.23 -12.70
CA HIS A 42 -14.12 4.77 -12.82
C HIS A 42 -13.21 4.09 -11.79
N CYS A 43 -13.08 4.67 -10.61
CA CYS A 43 -12.37 4.03 -9.50
C CYS A 43 -13.16 2.85 -8.95
N VAL A 44 -12.46 1.82 -8.50
CA VAL A 44 -13.05 0.64 -7.86
C VAL A 44 -12.44 0.47 -6.48
N MET A 45 -13.27 0.35 -5.45
CA MET A 45 -12.84 0.04 -4.08
C MET A 45 -13.57 -1.20 -3.59
N ALA A 46 -12.82 -2.23 -3.24
CA ALA A 46 -13.37 -3.47 -2.69
C ALA A 46 -13.59 -3.35 -1.18
N GLY A 47 -14.44 -4.22 -0.66
CA GLY A 47 -14.99 -4.14 0.70
C GLY A 47 -13.96 -3.96 1.82
N ALA A 48 -14.34 -3.22 2.83
CA ALA A 48 -13.56 -2.90 4.02
C ALA A 48 -12.26 -2.12 3.75
N ALA A 49 -12.07 -1.55 2.56
CA ALA A 49 -10.95 -0.65 2.29
C ALA A 49 -11.13 0.71 2.97
N SER A 50 -10.05 1.42 3.23
CA SER A 50 -10.11 2.76 3.80
C SER A 50 -9.11 3.71 3.15
N ILE A 51 -9.51 4.98 3.00
CA ILE A 51 -8.63 6.07 2.60
C ILE A 51 -8.72 7.21 3.62
N ALA A 52 -7.59 7.66 4.08
CA ALA A 52 -7.49 8.75 5.03
C ALA A 52 -7.61 10.13 4.32
N GLY A 53 -7.85 11.16 5.11
CA GLY A 53 -8.21 12.50 4.61
C GLY A 53 -7.21 13.10 3.63
N SER A 54 -7.74 13.92 2.73
CA SER A 54 -6.98 14.66 1.71
C SER A 54 -6.21 13.76 0.73
N THR A 55 -6.63 12.52 0.56
CA THR A 55 -6.06 11.59 -0.43
C THR A 55 -6.69 11.85 -1.81
N THR A 56 -5.85 11.82 -2.83
CA THR A 56 -6.27 11.92 -4.23
C THR A 56 -6.00 10.61 -4.97
N LEU A 57 -7.01 10.06 -5.59
CA LEU A 57 -6.90 8.93 -6.52
C LEU A 57 -7.16 9.43 -7.94
N GLY A 58 -6.29 9.10 -8.88
CA GLY A 58 -6.53 9.35 -10.30
C GLY A 58 -7.63 8.45 -10.86
N ASP A 59 -7.87 8.54 -12.17
CA ASP A 59 -8.88 7.73 -12.85
C ASP A 59 -8.50 6.25 -12.89
N HIS A 60 -9.50 5.37 -12.89
CA HIS A 60 -9.30 3.91 -13.02
C HIS A 60 -8.39 3.30 -11.93
N VAL A 61 -8.31 3.91 -10.76
CA VAL A 61 -7.59 3.33 -9.62
C VAL A 61 -8.42 2.21 -9.02
N THR A 62 -7.78 1.07 -8.74
CA THR A 62 -8.40 -0.08 -8.08
C THR A 62 -7.79 -0.27 -6.69
N ILE A 63 -8.64 -0.29 -5.66
CA ILE A 63 -8.23 -0.53 -4.27
C ILE A 63 -8.79 -1.88 -3.82
N GLY A 64 -7.91 -2.81 -3.51
CA GLY A 64 -8.26 -4.15 -3.02
C GLY A 64 -8.90 -4.15 -1.64
N GLY A 65 -9.61 -5.22 -1.32
CA GLY A 65 -10.32 -5.35 -0.04
C GLY A 65 -9.40 -5.23 1.18
N ALA A 66 -9.87 -4.57 2.21
CA ALA A 66 -9.13 -4.28 3.45
C ALA A 66 -7.79 -3.52 3.24
N ALA A 67 -7.58 -2.91 2.09
CA ALA A 67 -6.42 -2.03 1.87
C ALA A 67 -6.62 -0.69 2.58
N ASN A 68 -5.52 -0.10 3.04
CA ASN A 68 -5.52 1.16 3.77
C ASN A 68 -4.58 2.16 3.12
N ILE A 69 -5.07 3.35 2.82
CA ILE A 69 -4.29 4.42 2.20
C ILE A 69 -4.12 5.55 3.22
N ASN A 70 -2.87 5.91 3.52
CA ASN A 70 -2.57 7.03 4.41
C ASN A 70 -3.01 8.37 3.80
N GLY A 71 -3.22 9.37 4.65
CA GLY A 71 -3.67 10.71 4.23
C GLY A 71 -2.62 11.49 3.45
N HIS A 72 -3.12 12.50 2.71
CA HIS A 72 -2.29 13.42 1.93
C HIS A 72 -1.42 12.74 0.85
N ILE A 73 -1.87 11.61 0.33
CA ILE A 73 -1.20 10.86 -0.73
C ILE A 73 -1.94 11.07 -2.06
N SER A 74 -1.18 11.18 -3.14
CA SER A 74 -1.72 11.12 -4.49
C SER A 74 -1.34 9.80 -5.15
N ILE A 75 -2.34 9.04 -5.60
CA ILE A 75 -2.15 7.80 -6.36
C ILE A 75 -2.53 8.07 -7.82
N PRO A 76 -1.60 7.89 -8.78
CA PRO A 76 -1.84 8.16 -10.19
C PRO A 76 -2.92 7.25 -10.81
N SER A 77 -3.45 7.67 -11.97
CA SER A 77 -4.43 6.90 -12.73
C SER A 77 -3.94 5.50 -13.12
N GLY A 78 -4.85 4.53 -13.09
CA GLY A 78 -4.62 3.16 -13.51
C GLY A 78 -3.77 2.32 -12.54
N VAL A 79 -3.57 2.79 -11.32
CA VAL A 79 -2.86 2.03 -10.28
C VAL A 79 -3.79 1.02 -9.62
N THR A 80 -3.26 -0.15 -9.34
CA THR A 80 -3.91 -1.20 -8.54
C THR A 80 -3.20 -1.34 -7.20
N VAL A 81 -3.94 -1.24 -6.11
CA VAL A 81 -3.50 -1.57 -4.76
C VAL A 81 -4.10 -2.93 -4.38
N GLY A 82 -3.27 -3.90 -4.10
CA GLY A 82 -3.70 -5.26 -3.74
C GLY A 82 -4.40 -5.31 -2.37
N PRO A 83 -5.10 -6.42 -2.07
CA PRO A 83 -5.84 -6.55 -0.82
C PRO A 83 -4.93 -6.50 0.40
N ALA A 84 -5.46 -6.05 1.53
CA ALA A 84 -4.76 -5.94 2.81
C ALA A 84 -3.43 -5.17 2.75
N THR A 85 -3.25 -4.34 1.72
CA THR A 85 -2.05 -3.51 1.52
C THR A 85 -2.20 -2.19 2.24
N THR A 86 -1.18 -1.78 2.98
CA THR A 86 -1.13 -0.45 3.61
C THR A 86 -0.14 0.44 2.86
N ILE A 87 -0.64 1.54 2.29
CA ILE A 87 0.17 2.54 1.58
C ILE A 87 0.47 3.69 2.54
N MET A 88 1.72 3.82 2.94
CA MET A 88 2.20 4.93 3.78
C MET A 88 2.70 6.11 2.93
N SER A 89 3.23 5.83 1.75
CA SER A 89 3.64 6.78 0.72
C SER A 89 3.58 6.10 -0.64
N TYR A 90 3.43 6.88 -1.72
CA TYR A 90 3.43 6.34 -3.07
C TYR A 90 4.74 6.73 -3.79
N PRO A 91 5.44 5.79 -4.43
CA PRO A 91 6.68 6.10 -5.17
C PRO A 91 6.37 6.83 -6.47
N ASP A 92 7.24 7.77 -6.85
CA ASP A 92 7.14 8.48 -8.13
C ASP A 92 8.04 7.81 -9.19
N ASP A 93 7.78 6.54 -9.47
CA ASP A 93 8.58 5.70 -10.37
C ASP A 93 7.77 5.00 -11.48
N GLY A 94 6.50 5.39 -11.62
CA GLY A 94 5.58 4.79 -12.60
C GLY A 94 4.99 3.43 -12.18
N THR A 95 5.20 2.99 -10.95
CA THR A 95 4.62 1.75 -10.40
C THR A 95 3.10 1.71 -10.64
N LYS A 96 2.58 0.59 -11.13
CA LYS A 96 1.15 0.38 -11.38
C LYS A 96 0.50 -0.65 -10.46
N LEU A 97 1.28 -1.42 -9.73
CA LEU A 97 0.79 -2.43 -8.79
C LEU A 97 1.52 -2.31 -7.45
N MET A 98 0.76 -2.03 -6.40
CA MET A 98 1.26 -2.01 -5.02
C MET A 98 0.74 -3.22 -4.26
N MET A 99 1.63 -3.97 -3.64
CA MET A 99 1.30 -5.13 -2.81
C MET A 99 2.05 -5.05 -1.48
N GLY A 100 1.38 -5.29 -0.38
CA GLY A 100 1.97 -5.14 0.95
C GLY A 100 1.26 -5.97 2.01
N PHE A 101 0.98 -7.25 1.70
CA PHE A 101 0.38 -8.18 2.64
C PHE A 101 1.37 -9.31 2.98
N PHE A 102 1.20 -9.90 4.14
CA PHE A 102 1.94 -11.07 4.55
C PHE A 102 1.17 -12.33 4.09
N PRO A 103 1.78 -13.26 3.33
CA PRO A 103 1.06 -14.44 2.84
C PRO A 103 0.61 -15.32 4.01
N ALA A 104 -0.58 -15.90 3.91
CA ALA A 104 -1.06 -16.86 4.87
C ALA A 104 -0.17 -18.13 4.85
N MET A 105 0.17 -18.62 6.03
CA MET A 105 0.99 -19.82 6.19
C MET A 105 0.61 -20.55 7.48
N PRO A 106 1.01 -21.84 7.66
CA PRO A 106 0.78 -22.55 8.90
C PRO A 106 1.32 -21.77 10.11
N GLY A 107 0.56 -21.74 11.22
CA GLY A 107 0.86 -20.91 12.39
C GLY A 107 2.30 -20.98 12.89
N ARG A 108 2.86 -22.19 13.05
CA ARG A 108 4.26 -22.37 13.46
C ARG A 108 5.27 -21.75 12.48
N THR A 109 4.96 -21.79 11.19
CA THR A 109 5.81 -21.15 10.15
C THR A 109 5.72 -19.64 10.26
N PHE A 110 4.51 -19.11 10.47
CA PHE A 110 4.28 -17.68 10.68
C PHE A 110 5.06 -17.15 11.89
N GLU A 111 4.98 -17.83 13.05
CA GLU A 111 5.69 -17.44 14.26
C GLU A 111 7.21 -17.38 14.03
N ARG A 112 7.79 -18.38 13.38
CA ARG A 112 9.22 -18.40 13.02
C ARG A 112 9.58 -17.25 12.09
N SER A 113 8.77 -16.99 11.06
CA SER A 113 8.98 -15.90 10.11
C SER A 113 8.90 -14.54 10.81
N ALA A 114 7.94 -14.35 11.72
CA ALA A 114 7.80 -13.12 12.49
C ALA A 114 9.03 -12.82 13.37
N VAL A 115 9.64 -13.86 13.94
CA VAL A 115 10.90 -13.72 14.69
C VAL A 115 12.05 -13.28 13.77
N LEU A 116 12.16 -13.88 12.57
CA LEU A 116 13.19 -13.51 11.59
C LEU A 116 13.03 -12.08 11.13
N ILE A 117 11.81 -11.58 10.93
CA ILE A 117 11.57 -10.17 10.55
C ILE A 117 12.18 -9.23 11.59
N LYS A 118 12.03 -9.51 12.90
CA LYS A 118 12.64 -8.71 13.95
C LYS A 118 14.18 -8.74 13.93
N GLN A 119 14.75 -9.81 13.40
CA GLN A 119 16.21 -9.99 13.31
C GLN A 119 16.83 -9.42 12.03
N LEU A 120 16.01 -9.03 11.03
CA LEU A 120 16.51 -8.52 9.75
C LEU A 120 17.55 -7.40 9.86
N PRO A 121 17.41 -6.39 10.75
CA PRO A 121 18.43 -5.36 10.89
C PRO A 121 19.81 -5.91 11.31
N GLU A 122 19.82 -6.86 12.24
CA GLU A 122 21.06 -7.49 12.70
C GLU A 122 21.64 -8.42 11.63
N MET A 123 20.79 -9.18 10.95
CA MET A 123 21.19 -10.04 9.83
C MET A 123 21.85 -9.22 8.72
N ARG A 124 21.28 -8.06 8.36
CA ARG A 124 21.86 -7.14 7.38
C ARG A 124 23.24 -6.63 7.79
N LYS A 125 23.40 -6.30 9.08
CA LYS A 125 24.69 -5.85 9.62
C LYS A 125 25.76 -6.94 9.53
N ARG A 126 25.39 -8.18 9.91
CA ARG A 126 26.27 -9.34 9.81
C ARG A 126 26.65 -9.67 8.38
N LEU A 127 25.69 -9.61 7.45
CA LEU A 127 25.94 -9.83 6.02
C LEU A 127 26.96 -8.83 5.47
N LYS A 128 26.77 -7.53 5.73
CA LYS A 128 27.75 -6.50 5.31
C LYS A 128 29.13 -6.73 5.89
N ALA A 129 29.24 -7.19 7.14
CA ALA A 129 30.54 -7.50 7.74
C ALA A 129 31.23 -8.70 7.07
N LEU A 130 30.46 -9.73 6.69
CA LEU A 130 30.95 -10.89 5.95
C LEU A 130 31.40 -10.52 4.53
N GLU A 131 30.61 -9.71 3.82
CA GLU A 131 30.99 -9.19 2.49
C GLU A 131 32.31 -8.41 2.54
N ALA A 132 32.46 -7.53 3.54
CA ALA A 132 33.71 -6.77 3.71
C ALA A 132 34.91 -7.65 4.08
N ALA A 133 34.71 -8.72 4.84
CA ALA A 133 35.77 -9.67 5.17
C ALA A 133 36.18 -10.50 3.94
N LEU A 134 35.21 -10.92 3.14
CA LEU A 134 35.44 -11.65 1.89
C LEU A 134 36.26 -10.84 0.89
N ALA A 135 35.86 -9.58 0.66
CA ALA A 135 36.59 -8.68 -0.24
C ALA A 135 38.05 -8.44 0.17
N LYS A 136 38.35 -8.45 1.49
CA LYS A 136 39.72 -8.37 1.97
C LYS A 136 40.54 -9.63 1.67
N LEU A 137 39.91 -10.80 1.80
CA LEU A 137 40.58 -12.08 1.50
C LEU A 137 40.91 -12.22 0.01
N GLU A 138 39.99 -11.81 -0.87
CA GLU A 138 40.21 -11.80 -2.33
C GLU A 138 41.36 -10.91 -2.72
N GLN A 139 41.47 -9.69 -2.15
CA GLN A 139 42.57 -8.76 -2.40
C GLN A 139 43.94 -9.28 -1.90
N THR A 140 43.96 -10.16 -0.91
CA THR A 140 45.21 -10.78 -0.43
C THR A 140 45.60 -11.97 -1.30
N SER A 141 44.64 -12.72 -1.84
CA SER A 141 44.92 -13.84 -2.75
C SER A 141 45.45 -13.44 -4.12
N ASP A 142 45.06 -12.27 -4.63
CA ASP A 142 45.55 -11.75 -5.92
C ASP A 142 47.00 -11.14 -5.85
N LYS A 143 47.61 -11.15 -4.68
CA LYS A 143 48.97 -10.61 -4.46
C LYS A 143 50.05 -11.69 -4.24
N GLU A 144 49.64 -12.94 -4.22
CA GLU A 144 50.55 -14.11 -4.21
C GLU A 144 50.62 -14.72 -5.63
#